data_add162eaef4380278e9da1ee548a2bd5
#
_entry.id   add162eaef4380278e9da1ee548a2bd5
#
_cell.length_a   1.000
_cell.length_b   1.000
_cell.length_c   1.000
_cell.angle_alpha   90.00
_cell.angle_beta   90.00
_cell.angle_gamma   90.00
#
_symmetry.space_group_name_H-M   'P 1'
#
loop_
_entity.id
_entity.type
_entity.pdbx_description
1 polymer ?
#
loop_
_entity_poly.entity_id
_entity_poly.type
_entity_poly.pdbx_seq_one_letter_code
_entity_poly.pdbx_strand_id
1 'polypeptide(L)'
;ALTMHMRAAASGNNSTNFRPASAEQWLAMSMVDPILFPNTDQFDEMFRTGSIQNHTVSASGGSDKMNFYTSIGVMNQEGLQIHNDYSRYNMRLNLDYKIRDNVKIGVKTDGTWSERQTPRGSGLETAGLKYVISGVLNRHPETGEYGGSMAYGENTSAGNAIAEYEAYRTNTSRKEFNGNAYMEWEPLKDLKVNVSYALRYYNEFSKTVQNVVKQM
;
A
#
# COMPACT_ATOMS: atom_id res chain seq x y z
N ALA A 1 22.42 -32.60 -13.68
CA ALA A 1 21.06 -32.10 -13.44
C ALA A 1 20.30 -31.94 -14.77
N LEU A 2 20.80 -31.16 -15.73
CA LEU A 2 20.18 -30.95 -17.05
C LEU A 2 19.93 -32.28 -17.79
N THR A 3 20.90 -33.20 -17.76
CA THR A 3 20.80 -34.54 -18.36
C THR A 3 19.74 -35.40 -17.69
N MET A 4 19.50 -35.26 -16.42
CA MET A 4 18.44 -35.99 -15.71
C MET A 4 17.06 -35.44 -16.03
N HIS A 5 16.92 -34.14 -16.11
CA HIS A 5 15.65 -33.50 -16.48
C HIS A 5 15.27 -33.80 -17.93
N MET A 6 16.23 -33.75 -18.85
CA MET A 6 16.04 -34.18 -20.24
C MET A 6 15.68 -35.65 -20.36
N ARG A 7 16.23 -36.55 -19.53
CA ARG A 7 15.88 -37.95 -19.49
C ARG A 7 14.48 -38.17 -18.91
N ALA A 8 14.09 -37.43 -17.89
CA ALA A 8 12.74 -37.50 -17.33
C ALA A 8 11.70 -37.00 -18.34
N ALA A 9 11.97 -35.89 -19.03
CA ALA A 9 11.13 -35.38 -20.11
C ALA A 9 11.04 -36.34 -21.31
N ALA A 10 12.16 -36.95 -21.69
CA ALA A 10 12.19 -37.91 -22.79
C ALA A 10 11.53 -39.25 -22.45
N SER A 11 11.41 -39.63 -21.20
CA SER A 11 10.74 -40.84 -20.74
C SER A 11 9.22 -40.72 -20.66
N GLY A 12 8.64 -39.57 -20.96
CA GLY A 12 7.19 -39.31 -20.83
C GLY A 12 6.67 -39.40 -19.40
N ASN A 13 7.56 -39.55 -18.45
CA ASN A 13 7.25 -39.60 -17.04
C ASN A 13 7.21 -38.18 -16.56
N ASN A 14 6.06 -37.55 -16.60
CA ASN A 14 5.82 -36.23 -16.02
C ASN A 14 6.23 -36.29 -14.55
N SER A 15 7.30 -35.68 -14.27
CA SER A 15 8.26 -35.78 -13.19
C SER A 15 7.76 -35.41 -11.81
N THR A 16 6.61 -35.90 -11.40
CA THR A 16 6.19 -35.89 -10.00
C THR A 16 7.17 -36.64 -9.09
N ASN A 17 8.07 -37.44 -9.68
CA ASN A 17 9.00 -38.27 -8.95
C ASN A 17 10.39 -37.64 -8.76
N PHE A 18 10.65 -36.46 -9.30
CA PHE A 18 11.96 -35.82 -9.21
C PHE A 18 12.03 -34.74 -8.15
N ARG A 19 11.47 -35.02 -6.98
CA ARG A 19 11.68 -34.14 -5.82
C ARG A 19 12.92 -34.62 -5.07
N PRO A 20 13.86 -33.70 -4.75
CA PRO A 20 14.89 -34.00 -3.77
C PRO A 20 14.22 -34.51 -2.50
N ALA A 21 14.74 -35.61 -1.95
CA ALA A 21 14.15 -36.24 -0.78
C ALA A 21 14.38 -35.43 0.51
N SER A 22 15.29 -34.47 0.48
CA SER A 22 15.58 -33.61 1.62
C SER A 22 15.93 -32.17 1.19
N ALA A 23 15.82 -31.22 2.13
CA ALA A 23 16.23 -29.84 1.95
C ALA A 23 17.73 -29.71 1.60
N GLU A 24 18.57 -30.59 2.14
CA GLU A 24 20.00 -30.63 1.86
C GLU A 24 20.30 -31.03 0.40
N GLN A 25 19.56 -32.02 -0.11
CA GLN A 25 19.66 -32.38 -1.53
C GLN A 25 19.18 -31.27 -2.45
N TRP A 26 18.11 -30.58 -2.07
CA TRP A 26 17.63 -29.41 -2.81
C TRP A 26 18.70 -28.32 -2.86
N LEU A 27 19.27 -27.99 -1.72
CA LEU A 27 20.33 -26.96 -1.62
C LEU A 27 21.56 -27.35 -2.45
N ALA A 28 21.99 -28.60 -2.39
CA ALA A 28 23.12 -29.08 -3.20
C ALA A 28 22.80 -28.98 -4.71
N MET A 29 21.59 -29.30 -5.12
CA MET A 29 21.16 -29.19 -6.52
C MET A 29 21.04 -27.73 -6.97
N SER A 30 20.60 -26.82 -6.11
CA SER A 30 20.52 -25.38 -6.40
C SER A 30 21.89 -24.75 -6.63
N MET A 31 22.92 -25.27 -6.00
CA MET A 31 24.31 -24.84 -6.25
C MET A 31 24.83 -25.27 -7.63
N VAL A 32 24.29 -26.36 -8.18
CA VAL A 32 24.69 -26.87 -9.51
C VAL A 32 23.85 -26.24 -10.62
N ASP A 33 22.56 -26.11 -10.42
CA ASP A 33 21.62 -25.53 -11.39
C ASP A 33 20.54 -24.72 -10.67
N PRO A 34 20.80 -23.43 -10.44
CA PRO A 34 19.88 -22.56 -9.72
C PRO A 34 18.60 -22.23 -10.49
N ILE A 35 18.54 -22.54 -11.79
CA ILE A 35 17.33 -22.33 -12.60
C ILE A 35 16.37 -23.49 -12.42
N LEU A 36 16.86 -24.72 -12.48
CA LEU A 36 16.04 -25.92 -12.30
C LEU A 36 15.70 -26.20 -10.84
N PHE A 37 16.58 -25.82 -9.93
CA PHE A 37 16.41 -26.00 -8.48
C PHE A 37 16.64 -24.68 -7.77
N PRO A 38 15.73 -23.70 -7.95
CA PRO A 38 15.90 -22.40 -7.32
C PRO A 38 15.79 -22.50 -5.79
N ASN A 39 16.60 -21.72 -5.12
CA ASN A 39 16.53 -21.50 -3.68
C ASN A 39 16.37 -20.00 -3.45
N THR A 40 15.18 -19.50 -3.72
CA THR A 40 14.85 -18.07 -3.65
C THR A 40 14.22 -17.72 -2.33
N ASP A 41 14.64 -16.61 -1.75
CA ASP A 41 13.96 -15.98 -0.64
C ASP A 41 12.95 -14.97 -1.18
N GLN A 42 11.70 -15.42 -1.32
CA GLN A 42 10.63 -14.56 -1.80
C GLN A 42 10.23 -13.50 -0.76
N PHE A 43 10.51 -13.76 0.52
CA PHE A 43 10.24 -12.77 1.56
C PHE A 43 11.15 -11.56 1.42
N ASP A 44 12.42 -11.77 1.11
CA ASP A 44 13.39 -10.69 0.94
C ASP A 44 13.01 -9.76 -0.23
N GLU A 45 12.42 -10.30 -1.29
CA GLU A 45 11.92 -9.49 -2.40
C GLU A 45 10.56 -8.82 -2.13
N MET A 46 9.72 -9.43 -1.29
CA MET A 46 8.36 -8.91 -1.00
C MET A 46 8.34 -7.91 0.14
N PHE A 47 9.33 -7.96 1.02
CA PHE A 47 9.42 -7.10 2.18
C PHE A 47 10.63 -6.19 2.11
N ARG A 48 10.46 -5.01 2.62
CA ARG A 48 11.50 -3.99 2.73
C ARG A 48 11.44 -3.31 4.08
N THR A 49 12.48 -2.60 4.44
CA THR A 49 12.40 -1.66 5.56
C THR A 49 11.44 -0.55 5.21
N GLY A 50 10.33 -0.45 5.95
CA GLY A 50 9.38 0.63 5.77
C GLY A 50 9.88 1.93 6.37
N SER A 51 9.42 3.04 5.83
CA SER A 51 9.72 4.38 6.35
C SER A 51 8.46 5.21 6.52
N ILE A 52 8.45 6.09 7.54
CA ILE A 52 7.38 7.05 7.75
C ILE A 52 8.01 8.42 7.96
N GLN A 53 7.59 9.38 7.14
CA GLN A 53 7.97 10.77 7.26
C GLN A 53 6.72 11.62 7.43
N ASN A 54 6.71 12.46 8.45
CA ASN A 54 5.60 13.37 8.71
C ASN A 54 6.14 14.77 9.02
N HIS A 55 5.80 15.72 8.16
CA HIS A 55 6.22 17.09 8.26
C HIS A 55 4.99 17.98 8.38
N THR A 56 4.96 18.82 9.41
CA THR A 56 3.86 19.76 9.63
C THR A 56 4.45 21.14 9.94
N VAL A 57 3.94 22.14 9.23
CA VAL A 57 4.23 23.54 9.50
C VAL A 57 2.91 24.19 9.93
N SER A 58 2.96 24.95 11.02
CA SER A 58 1.80 25.67 11.51
C SER A 58 2.16 27.10 11.89
N ALA A 59 1.20 27.98 11.74
CA ALA A 59 1.28 29.34 12.20
C ALA A 59 0.00 29.71 12.96
N SER A 60 0.14 30.42 14.04
CA SER A 60 -0.98 30.96 14.81
C SER A 60 -0.67 32.36 15.28
N GLY A 61 -1.70 33.14 15.41
CA GLY A 61 -1.54 34.51 15.90
C GLY A 61 -2.92 35.09 16.22
N GLY A 62 -2.90 36.25 16.84
CA GLY A 62 -4.13 36.90 17.19
C GLY A 62 -3.93 38.33 17.72
N SER A 63 -5.06 39.00 17.86
CA SER A 63 -5.24 40.26 18.49
C SER A 63 -6.51 40.21 19.34
N ASP A 64 -6.87 41.32 19.98
CA ASP A 64 -8.13 41.39 20.75
C ASP A 64 -9.38 41.08 19.90
N LYS A 65 -9.29 41.26 18.59
CA LYS A 65 -10.42 41.08 17.67
C LYS A 65 -10.31 39.86 16.78
N MET A 66 -9.13 39.31 16.57
CA MET A 66 -8.93 38.24 15.61
C MET A 66 -7.98 37.18 16.17
N ASN A 67 -8.35 35.91 16.00
CA ASN A 67 -7.46 34.79 16.22
C ASN A 67 -7.44 33.92 14.97
N PHE A 68 -6.24 33.46 14.60
CA PHE A 68 -6.11 32.51 13.50
C PHE A 68 -5.14 31.38 13.85
N TYR A 69 -5.40 30.28 13.24
CA TYR A 69 -4.50 29.13 13.20
C TYR A 69 -4.53 28.55 11.78
N THR A 70 -3.37 28.30 11.23
CA THR A 70 -3.23 27.59 9.95
C THR A 70 -2.14 26.54 10.07
N SER A 71 -2.34 25.42 9.39
CA SER A 71 -1.32 24.38 9.29
C SER A 71 -1.38 23.66 7.95
N ILE A 72 -0.20 23.23 7.48
CA ILE A 72 -0.04 22.36 6.32
C ILE A 72 0.83 21.18 6.77
N GLY A 73 0.39 19.97 6.44
CA GLY A 73 1.10 18.75 6.75
C GLY A 73 1.25 17.85 5.53
N VAL A 74 2.38 17.16 5.46
CA VAL A 74 2.69 16.14 4.47
C VAL A 74 3.16 14.90 5.18
N MET A 75 2.54 13.78 4.89
CA MET A 75 2.93 12.47 5.41
C MET A 75 3.18 11.53 4.24
N ASN A 76 4.34 10.90 4.25
CA ASN A 76 4.70 9.83 3.33
C ASN A 76 5.06 8.59 4.15
N GLN A 77 4.46 7.48 3.78
CA GLN A 77 4.69 6.17 4.39
C GLN A 77 4.98 5.15 3.31
N GLU A 78 6.13 4.53 3.40
CA GLU A 78 6.48 3.32 2.68
C GLU A 78 6.17 2.12 3.57
N GLY A 79 5.30 1.23 3.11
CA GLY A 79 4.95 0.02 3.85
C GLY A 79 6.07 -1.02 3.85
N LEU A 80 5.97 -1.97 4.78
CA LEU A 80 6.90 -3.10 4.84
C LEU A 80 6.81 -3.99 3.61
N GLN A 81 5.65 -4.10 2.99
CA GLN A 81 5.46 -4.81 1.73
C GLN A 81 5.68 -3.86 0.56
N ILE A 82 6.28 -4.37 -0.52
CA ILE A 82 6.38 -3.63 -1.78
C ILE A 82 4.99 -3.23 -2.28
N HIS A 83 4.87 -2.08 -2.96
CA HIS A 83 3.59 -1.55 -3.48
C HIS A 83 2.52 -1.27 -2.41
N ASN A 84 2.91 -1.11 -1.15
CA ASN A 84 2.03 -0.70 -0.08
C ASN A 84 2.48 0.68 0.44
N ASP A 85 2.08 1.71 -0.26
CA ASP A 85 2.51 3.07 -0.02
C ASP A 85 1.31 3.96 0.30
N TYR A 86 1.55 4.97 1.14
CA TYR A 86 0.54 5.93 1.53
C TYR A 86 1.14 7.32 1.59
N SER A 87 0.48 8.27 0.94
CA SER A 87 0.79 9.69 1.08
C SER A 87 -0.46 10.47 1.46
N ARG A 88 -0.27 11.49 2.29
CA ARG A 88 -1.34 12.36 2.76
C ARG A 88 -0.88 13.80 2.84
N TYR A 89 -1.66 14.67 2.27
CA TYR A 89 -1.55 16.12 2.38
C TYR A 89 -2.75 16.62 3.16
N ASN A 90 -2.51 17.42 4.18
CA ASN A 90 -3.58 18.02 4.97
C ASN A 90 -3.33 19.51 5.15
N MET A 91 -4.42 20.25 5.15
CA MET A 91 -4.41 21.68 5.46
C MET A 91 -5.53 21.99 6.43
N ARG A 92 -5.27 22.96 7.31
CA ARG A 92 -6.26 23.44 8.26
C ARG A 92 -6.20 24.95 8.37
N LEU A 93 -7.36 25.58 8.44
CA LEU A 93 -7.52 26.99 8.69
C LEU A 93 -8.64 27.21 9.70
N ASN A 94 -8.33 27.85 10.79
CA ASN A 94 -9.29 28.34 11.78
C ASN A 94 -9.14 29.85 11.86
N LEU A 95 -10.23 30.56 11.77
CA LEU A 95 -10.27 32.01 11.89
C LEU A 95 -11.47 32.40 12.74
N ASP A 96 -11.22 33.15 13.78
CA ASP A 96 -12.21 33.77 14.66
C ASP A 96 -12.08 35.28 14.56
N TYR A 97 -13.18 35.98 14.40
CA TYR A 97 -13.19 37.43 14.33
C TYR A 97 -14.35 38.03 15.13
N LYS A 98 -14.01 38.94 16.05
CA LYS A 98 -14.98 39.72 16.80
C LYS A 98 -15.34 40.97 16.00
N ILE A 99 -16.54 41.01 15.45
CA ILE A 99 -17.07 42.14 14.70
C ILE A 99 -17.40 43.27 15.66
N ARG A 100 -17.98 42.90 16.82
CA ARG A 100 -18.33 43.77 17.97
C ARG A 100 -18.11 42.98 19.25
N ASP A 101 -18.14 43.63 20.41
CA ASP A 101 -17.96 42.97 21.71
C ASP A 101 -19.02 41.84 21.93
N ASN A 102 -20.19 41.96 21.34
CA ASN A 102 -21.27 41.03 21.46
C ASN A 102 -21.51 40.18 20.19
N VAL A 103 -20.66 40.30 19.17
CA VAL A 103 -20.79 39.51 17.91
C VAL A 103 -19.43 38.96 17.50
N LYS A 104 -19.35 37.64 17.44
CA LYS A 104 -18.19 36.89 16.95
C LYS A 104 -18.60 36.01 15.77
N ILE A 105 -17.78 35.98 14.75
CA ILE A 105 -17.91 35.03 13.64
C ILE A 105 -16.65 34.17 13.58
N GLY A 106 -16.79 32.97 13.05
CA GLY A 106 -15.64 32.11 12.85
C GLY A 106 -15.81 31.15 11.69
N VAL A 107 -14.69 30.74 11.14
CA VAL A 107 -14.58 29.74 10.09
C VAL A 107 -13.53 28.74 10.51
N LYS A 108 -13.89 27.45 10.44
CA LYS A 108 -12.98 26.34 10.68
C LYS A 108 -13.04 25.41 9.48
N THR A 109 -11.91 25.21 8.85
CA THR A 109 -11.84 24.33 7.68
C THR A 109 -10.66 23.38 7.79
N ASP A 110 -10.86 22.17 7.35
CA ASP A 110 -9.78 21.22 7.11
C ASP A 110 -9.99 20.52 5.78
N GLY A 111 -8.89 20.32 5.08
CA GLY A 111 -8.84 19.59 3.82
C GLY A 111 -7.79 18.50 3.90
N THR A 112 -8.11 17.33 3.37
CA THR A 112 -7.20 16.19 3.27
C THR A 112 -7.26 15.61 1.88
N TRP A 113 -6.11 15.38 1.29
CA TRP A 113 -5.94 14.58 0.11
C TRP A 113 -4.97 13.46 0.42
N SER A 114 -5.37 12.22 0.16
CA SER A 114 -4.50 11.08 0.37
C SER A 114 -4.55 10.13 -0.82
N GLU A 115 -3.42 9.51 -1.07
CA GLU A 115 -3.22 8.47 -2.05
C GLU A 115 -2.69 7.23 -1.35
N ARG A 116 -3.29 6.11 -1.67
CA ARG A 116 -2.89 4.81 -1.14
C ARG A 116 -2.73 3.82 -2.28
N GLN A 117 -1.57 3.21 -2.35
CA GLN A 117 -1.32 2.06 -3.17
C GLN A 117 -1.34 0.80 -2.30
N THR A 118 -2.09 -0.20 -2.72
CA THR A 118 -2.13 -1.50 -2.04
C THR A 118 -1.93 -2.61 -3.05
N PRO A 119 -1.14 -3.64 -2.72
CA PRO A 119 -1.07 -4.86 -3.50
C PRO A 119 -2.38 -5.63 -3.40
N ARG A 120 -2.53 -6.68 -4.17
CA ARG A 120 -3.68 -7.59 -4.07
C ARG A 120 -3.72 -8.25 -2.69
N GLY A 121 -4.85 -8.09 -2.01
CA GLY A 121 -5.07 -8.68 -0.70
C GLY A 121 -4.43 -7.89 0.44
N SER A 122 -5.20 -7.62 1.46
CA SER A 122 -4.75 -6.86 2.64
C SER A 122 -4.19 -7.72 3.76
N GLY A 123 -4.06 -9.02 3.56
CA GLY A 123 -3.58 -9.97 4.58
C GLY A 123 -2.53 -10.93 4.04
N LEU A 124 -1.74 -11.49 4.94
CA LEU A 124 -0.73 -12.51 4.64
C LEU A 124 -1.31 -13.72 3.89
N GLU A 125 -2.56 -14.06 4.15
CA GLU A 125 -3.23 -15.18 3.48
C GLU A 125 -3.60 -14.86 2.02
N THR A 126 -4.01 -13.62 1.75
CA THR A 126 -4.42 -13.17 0.42
C THR A 126 -3.24 -12.76 -0.44
N ALA A 127 -2.10 -12.49 0.17
CA ALA A 127 -0.87 -12.11 -0.52
C ALA A 127 -0.13 -13.31 -1.14
N GLY A 128 -0.71 -14.50 -1.11
CA GLY A 128 -0.03 -15.72 -1.61
C GLY A 128 1.09 -16.21 -0.69
N LEU A 129 1.36 -15.52 0.43
CA LEU A 129 2.45 -15.84 1.35
C LEU A 129 2.35 -17.22 1.99
N LYS A 130 1.15 -17.78 2.11
CA LYS A 130 1.00 -19.17 2.55
C LYS A 130 1.54 -20.19 1.55
N TYR A 131 1.85 -19.76 0.34
CA TYR A 131 2.41 -20.58 -0.73
C TYR A 131 3.82 -20.20 -1.12
N VAL A 132 4.50 -19.38 -0.32
CA VAL A 132 5.90 -19.04 -0.55
C VAL A 132 6.74 -20.31 -0.42
N ILE A 133 7.26 -20.74 -1.54
CA ILE A 133 8.09 -21.93 -1.64
C ILE A 133 9.43 -21.47 -2.20
N SER A 134 10.50 -21.71 -1.46
CA SER A 134 11.88 -21.37 -1.88
C SER A 134 12.28 -21.97 -3.23
N GLY A 135 11.59 -23.02 -3.65
CA GLY A 135 11.82 -23.67 -4.91
C GLY A 135 11.15 -23.05 -6.14
N VAL A 136 10.55 -21.89 -6.04
CA VAL A 136 9.99 -21.16 -7.20
C VAL A 136 10.96 -20.04 -7.58
N LEU A 137 11.41 -20.05 -8.83
CA LEU A 137 12.26 -18.98 -9.36
C LEU A 137 11.46 -17.67 -9.43
N ASN A 138 11.94 -16.61 -8.82
CA ASN A 138 11.28 -15.32 -8.87
C ASN A 138 11.17 -14.80 -10.30
N ARG A 139 12.34 -14.74 -10.99
CA ARG A 139 12.42 -14.37 -12.41
C ARG A 139 13.50 -15.19 -13.10
N HIS A 140 13.23 -15.59 -14.34
CA HIS A 140 14.24 -16.21 -15.17
C HIS A 140 15.31 -15.17 -15.55
N PRO A 141 16.60 -15.46 -15.32
CA PRO A 141 17.67 -14.47 -15.48
C PRO A 141 17.86 -13.99 -16.93
N GLU A 142 17.53 -14.81 -17.92
CA GLU A 142 17.70 -14.48 -19.35
C GLU A 142 16.42 -13.87 -19.96
N THR A 143 15.25 -14.40 -19.63
CA THR A 143 13.98 -13.96 -20.25
C THR A 143 13.26 -12.90 -19.43
N GLY A 144 13.55 -12.79 -18.14
CA GLY A 144 12.84 -11.92 -17.20
C GLY A 144 11.42 -12.39 -16.86
N GLU A 145 11.00 -13.53 -17.36
CA GLU A 145 9.68 -14.10 -17.08
C GLU A 145 9.63 -14.65 -15.65
N TYR A 146 8.46 -14.60 -15.03
CA TYR A 146 8.29 -15.11 -13.68
C TYR A 146 8.27 -16.64 -13.68
N GLY A 147 8.94 -17.25 -12.71
CA GLY A 147 8.85 -18.69 -12.50
C GLY A 147 7.41 -19.08 -12.15
N GLY A 148 6.90 -20.13 -12.79
CA GLY A 148 5.56 -20.64 -12.58
C GLY A 148 5.53 -21.92 -11.74
N SER A 149 4.34 -22.39 -11.47
CA SER A 149 4.08 -23.65 -10.74
C SER A 149 4.50 -24.90 -11.49
N MET A 150 4.78 -24.79 -12.78
CA MET A 150 5.15 -25.91 -13.66
C MET A 150 6.44 -26.63 -13.24
N ALA A 151 7.33 -25.92 -12.51
CA ALA A 151 8.56 -26.53 -11.97
C ALA A 151 8.28 -27.64 -10.94
N TYR A 152 7.08 -27.72 -10.39
CA TYR A 152 6.70 -28.62 -9.30
C TYR A 152 5.76 -29.75 -9.64
N GLY A 153 5.38 -29.90 -10.92
CA GLY A 153 4.39 -30.92 -11.33
C GLY A 153 2.95 -30.54 -10.99
N GLU A 154 2.04 -31.22 -11.54
CA GLU A 154 0.66 -30.93 -11.88
C GLU A 154 -0.30 -30.44 -10.79
N ASN A 155 0.08 -30.14 -9.56
CA ASN A 155 -0.90 -29.83 -8.51
C ASN A 155 -0.45 -28.80 -7.48
N THR A 156 0.45 -27.91 -7.79
CA THR A 156 0.68 -26.79 -6.90
C THR A 156 -0.06 -25.56 -7.41
N SER A 157 -1.16 -25.23 -6.73
CA SER A 157 -1.79 -23.92 -6.83
C SER A 157 -0.89 -22.78 -6.31
N ALA A 158 0.38 -23.07 -6.11
CA ALA A 158 1.39 -22.13 -5.67
C ALA A 158 1.85 -21.32 -6.87
N GLY A 159 1.22 -20.16 -7.04
CA GLY A 159 1.69 -19.14 -7.96
C GLY A 159 2.98 -18.49 -7.47
N ASN A 160 3.63 -17.79 -8.37
CA ASN A 160 4.72 -16.89 -7.98
C ASN A 160 4.13 -15.66 -7.27
N ALA A 161 4.37 -15.55 -5.97
CA ALA A 161 3.81 -14.48 -5.15
C ALA A 161 4.24 -13.09 -5.65
N ILE A 162 5.46 -12.96 -6.14
CA ILE A 162 5.98 -11.71 -6.69
C ILE A 162 5.26 -11.36 -7.99
N ALA A 163 5.03 -12.34 -8.86
CA ALA A 163 4.25 -12.14 -10.08
C ALA A 163 2.83 -11.64 -9.77
N GLU A 164 2.19 -12.18 -8.74
CA GLU A 164 0.87 -11.70 -8.31
C GLU A 164 0.90 -10.27 -7.77
N TYR A 165 1.93 -9.91 -7.00
CA TYR A 165 2.10 -8.53 -6.52
C TYR A 165 2.34 -7.54 -7.63
N GLU A 166 3.10 -7.91 -8.65
CA GLU A 166 3.34 -7.07 -9.82
C GLU A 166 2.11 -6.98 -10.74
N ALA A 167 1.33 -8.07 -10.80
CA ALA A 167 0.13 -8.11 -11.64
C ALA A 167 -0.99 -7.20 -11.14
N TYR A 168 -1.15 -7.06 -9.83
CA TYR A 168 -2.29 -6.36 -9.25
C TYR A 168 -1.85 -5.16 -8.43
N ARG A 169 -2.37 -4.00 -8.78
CA ARG A 169 -2.18 -2.75 -8.03
C ARG A 169 -3.51 -2.04 -7.87
N THR A 170 -3.85 -1.71 -6.65
CA THR A 170 -5.00 -0.86 -6.36
C THR A 170 -4.53 0.48 -5.86
N ASN A 171 -4.87 1.53 -6.60
CA ASN A 171 -4.61 2.91 -6.22
C ASN A 171 -5.92 3.53 -5.77
N THR A 172 -5.95 4.02 -4.54
CA THR A 172 -7.10 4.72 -3.96
C THR A 172 -6.72 6.17 -3.69
N SER A 173 -7.44 7.08 -4.31
CA SER A 173 -7.32 8.52 -4.05
C SER A 173 -8.54 8.98 -3.27
N ARG A 174 -8.31 9.66 -2.15
CA ARG A 174 -9.35 10.19 -1.28
C ARG A 174 -9.18 11.69 -1.11
N LYS A 175 -10.26 12.44 -1.31
CA LYS A 175 -10.32 13.88 -1.07
C LYS A 175 -11.43 14.16 -0.08
N GLU A 176 -11.11 14.85 0.97
CA GLU A 176 -12.04 15.24 2.02
C GLU A 176 -11.85 16.71 2.34
N PHE A 177 -12.96 17.41 2.46
CA PHE A 177 -13.01 18.79 2.91
C PHE A 177 -14.13 18.93 3.92
N ASN A 178 -13.82 19.50 5.09
CA ASN A 178 -14.76 19.86 6.11
C ASN A 178 -14.67 21.36 6.33
N GLY A 179 -15.83 22.01 6.32
CA GLY A 179 -15.95 23.42 6.59
C GLY A 179 -17.04 23.68 7.63
N ASN A 180 -16.79 24.56 8.55
CA ASN A 180 -17.76 25.05 9.51
C ASN A 180 -17.65 26.56 9.60
N ALA A 181 -18.75 27.25 9.36
CA ALA A 181 -18.89 28.68 9.61
C ALA A 181 -19.88 28.88 10.75
N TYR A 182 -19.56 29.77 11.67
CA TYR A 182 -20.42 30.02 12.81
C TYR A 182 -20.47 31.50 13.18
N MET A 183 -21.56 31.86 13.86
CA MET A 183 -21.78 33.19 14.45
C MET A 183 -22.26 33.00 15.89
N GLU A 184 -21.60 33.69 16.80
CA GLU A 184 -22.03 33.85 18.19
C GLU A 184 -22.49 35.26 18.38
N TRP A 185 -23.72 35.44 18.88
CA TRP A 185 -24.30 36.72 19.15
C TRP A 185 -24.89 36.76 20.57
N GLU A 186 -24.55 37.77 21.33
CA GLU A 186 -25.06 38.03 22.66
C GLU A 186 -25.95 39.28 22.64
N PRO A 187 -27.27 39.14 22.27
CA PRO A 187 -28.18 40.27 22.16
C PRO A 187 -28.47 40.94 23.49
N LEU A 188 -28.48 40.18 24.58
CA LEU A 188 -28.72 40.67 25.93
C LEU A 188 -27.70 39.99 26.86
N LYS A 189 -27.41 40.58 28.00
CA LYS A 189 -26.56 39.99 29.02
C LYS A 189 -27.09 38.60 29.37
N ASP A 190 -26.19 37.63 29.39
CA ASP A 190 -26.45 36.21 29.69
C ASP A 190 -27.29 35.43 28.65
N LEU A 191 -27.65 36.03 27.51
CA LEU A 191 -28.32 35.34 26.42
C LEU A 191 -27.37 35.20 25.21
N LYS A 192 -26.94 33.97 24.90
CA LYS A 192 -26.08 33.68 23.78
C LYS A 192 -26.83 32.89 22.70
N VAL A 193 -26.76 33.38 21.49
CA VAL A 193 -27.28 32.73 20.29
C VAL A 193 -26.15 32.27 19.43
N ASN A 194 -26.08 30.96 19.17
CA ASN A 194 -25.09 30.35 18.27
C ASN A 194 -25.78 29.83 17.03
N VAL A 195 -25.30 30.25 15.88
CA VAL A 195 -25.69 29.73 14.58
C VAL A 195 -24.48 29.16 13.90
N SER A 196 -24.57 27.92 13.40
CA SER A 196 -23.47 27.28 12.68
C SER A 196 -23.97 26.57 11.45
N TYR A 197 -23.15 26.57 10.42
CA TYR A 197 -23.35 25.86 9.19
C TYR A 197 -22.12 25.01 8.91
N ALA A 198 -22.33 23.69 8.74
CA ALA A 198 -21.27 22.74 8.43
C ALA A 198 -21.45 22.16 7.03
N LEU A 199 -20.36 22.09 6.30
CA LEU A 199 -20.25 21.44 4.98
C LEU A 199 -19.21 20.35 5.05
N ARG A 200 -19.55 19.18 4.52
CA ARG A 200 -18.58 18.09 4.29
C ARG A 200 -18.63 17.69 2.83
N TYR A 201 -17.47 17.65 2.21
CA TYR A 201 -17.24 17.06 0.91
C TYR A 201 -16.34 15.85 1.08
N TYR A 202 -16.74 14.73 0.49
CA TYR A 202 -15.99 13.48 0.49
C TYR A 202 -16.02 12.87 -0.89
N ASN A 203 -14.88 12.53 -1.43
CA ASN A 203 -14.74 11.80 -2.68
C ASN A 203 -13.64 10.76 -2.54
N GLU A 204 -13.95 9.52 -2.89
CA GLU A 204 -13.00 8.42 -2.96
C GLU A 204 -13.09 7.78 -4.34
N PHE A 205 -11.94 7.63 -4.95
CA PHE A 205 -11.80 6.96 -6.23
C PHE A 205 -10.76 5.86 -6.10
N SER A 206 -11.17 4.63 -6.40
CA SER A 206 -10.30 3.46 -6.38
C SER A 206 -10.18 2.87 -7.78
N LYS A 207 -8.95 2.63 -8.21
CA LYS A 207 -8.62 2.03 -9.50
C LYS A 207 -7.74 0.81 -9.27
N THR A 208 -8.24 -0.35 -9.66
CA THR A 208 -7.46 -1.58 -9.70
C THR A 208 -6.96 -1.81 -11.13
N VAL A 209 -5.67 -2.01 -11.27
CA VAL A 209 -5.04 -2.37 -12.53
C VAL A 209 -4.53 -3.80 -12.40
N GLN A 210 -4.91 -4.63 -13.37
CA GLN A 210 -4.37 -5.96 -13.52
C GLN A 210 -3.53 -6.00 -14.80
N ASN A 211 -2.24 -6.21 -14.62
CA ASN A 211 -1.31 -6.41 -15.73
C ASN A 211 -1.21 -7.90 -16.05
N VAL A 212 -1.08 -8.22 -17.32
CA VAL A 212 -0.74 -9.58 -17.73
C VAL A 212 0.75 -9.77 -17.46
N VAL A 213 1.07 -10.66 -16.54
CA VAL A 213 2.45 -11.11 -16.29
C VAL A 213 2.65 -12.46 -16.93
N LYS A 214 3.76 -12.60 -17.67
CA LYS A 214 4.15 -13.88 -18.24
C LYS A 214 4.79 -14.72 -17.15
N GLN A 215 4.27 -15.91 -16.98
CA GLN A 215 4.83 -16.97 -16.14
C GLN A 215 5.27 -18.12 -17.05
N MET A 216 6.41 -18.69 -16.73
CA MET A 216 6.92 -19.90 -17.39
C MET A 216 6.11 -21.12 -16.97
#